data_b4d5a565522beeaa341d592d7a4b11da
#
_entry.id   b4d5a565522beeaa341d592d7a4b11da
#
_cell.length_a   1.000
_cell.length_b   1.000
_cell.length_c   1.000
_cell.angle_alpha   90.00
_cell.angle_beta   90.00
_cell.angle_gamma   90.00
#
_symmetry.space_group_name_H-M   'P 1'
#
loop_
_entity.id
_entity.type
_entity.pdbx_description
1 polymer ?
#
loop_
_entity_poly.entity_id
_entity_poly.type
_entity_poly.pdbx_seq_one_letter_code
_entity_poly.pdbx_strand_id
1 'polypeptide(L)'
;MKLNSNRIYILTSQSTASSSEVVINSLNPFMDVTLIGELTEGKNVGMEMQKNDKYEWIYWPITLRVTNAVNDDYSAGFKPDIEWNEYDLTQNPTDALLPLGDPDEFMLGKAISLITGINRSARSMNTLSQPIMRGESVYQSTERHATGGMLMVPEGKDN
;
A
#
# COMPACT_ATOMS: atom_id res chain seq x y z
N MET A 1 12.60 -3.58 22.83
CA MET A 1 11.26 -4.04 23.22
C MET A 1 10.86 -5.13 22.23
N LYS A 2 10.56 -6.35 22.68
CA LYS A 2 10.17 -7.45 21.79
C LYS A 2 8.64 -7.51 21.83
N LEU A 3 7.99 -7.26 20.69
CA LEU A 3 6.55 -7.49 20.54
C LEU A 3 6.32 -9.00 20.56
N ASN A 4 5.63 -9.50 21.57
CA ASN A 4 5.32 -10.92 21.71
C ASN A 4 3.98 -11.22 21.02
N SER A 5 3.89 -10.88 19.74
CA SER A 5 2.73 -11.12 18.88
C SER A 5 3.08 -12.13 17.79
N ASN A 6 2.23 -13.11 17.60
CA ASN A 6 2.33 -14.11 16.52
C ASN A 6 1.39 -13.81 15.35
N ARG A 7 0.69 -12.69 15.39
CA ARG A 7 -0.19 -12.26 14.29
C ARG A 7 -0.11 -10.76 14.05
N ILE A 8 -0.35 -10.36 12.81
CA ILE A 8 -0.40 -8.97 12.38
C ILE A 8 -1.55 -8.80 11.38
N TYR A 9 -2.19 -7.64 11.41
CA TYR A 9 -3.16 -7.22 10.41
C TYR A 9 -2.54 -6.09 9.60
N ILE A 10 -2.58 -6.20 8.28
CA ILE A 10 -2.00 -5.21 7.37
C ILE A 10 -3.09 -4.71 6.45
N LEU A 11 -3.27 -3.40 6.39
CA LEU A 11 -4.19 -2.75 5.49
C LEU A 11 -3.50 -2.55 4.14
N THR A 12 -4.14 -3.01 3.05
CA THR A 12 -3.57 -2.98 1.70
C THR A 12 -4.49 -2.26 0.72
N SER A 13 -3.89 -1.69 -0.30
CA SER A 13 -4.59 -1.12 -1.45
C SER A 13 -3.91 -1.55 -2.73
N GLN A 14 -4.49 -1.23 -3.88
CA GLN A 14 -3.86 -1.44 -5.19
C GLN A 14 -2.52 -0.68 -5.34
N SER A 15 -2.30 0.35 -4.53
CA SER A 15 -1.03 1.10 -4.50
C SER A 15 -0.01 0.54 -3.51
N THR A 16 -0.35 -0.52 -2.77
CA THR A 16 0.61 -1.20 -1.90
C THR A 16 1.62 -1.95 -2.77
N ALA A 17 2.88 -1.52 -2.73
CA ALA A 17 3.91 -2.01 -3.64
C ALA A 17 5.30 -2.10 -3.00
N SER A 18 6.21 -2.84 -3.66
CA SER A 18 7.66 -2.83 -3.40
C SER A 18 7.99 -3.13 -1.93
N SER A 19 8.65 -2.20 -1.20
CA SER A 19 9.07 -2.41 0.19
C SER A 19 7.91 -2.74 1.14
N SER A 20 6.71 -2.24 0.89
CA SER A 20 5.53 -2.62 1.68
C SER A 20 5.18 -4.10 1.48
N GLU A 21 5.29 -4.59 0.25
CA GLU A 21 5.07 -6.01 -0.05
C GLU A 21 6.22 -6.89 0.48
N VAL A 22 7.45 -6.36 0.51
CA VAL A 22 8.58 -7.05 1.16
C VAL A 22 8.30 -7.31 2.63
N VAL A 23 7.68 -6.37 3.34
CA VAL A 23 7.29 -6.56 4.75
C VAL A 23 6.29 -7.71 4.87
N ILE A 24 5.25 -7.74 4.04
CA ILE A 24 4.25 -8.81 4.02
C ILE A 24 4.93 -10.15 3.76
N ASN A 25 5.69 -10.23 2.67
CA ASN A 25 6.36 -11.46 2.26
C ASN A 25 7.34 -11.99 3.32
N SER A 26 8.10 -11.08 3.94
CA SER A 26 9.09 -11.46 4.94
C SER A 26 8.49 -11.96 6.25
N LEU A 27 7.29 -11.50 6.60
CA LEU A 27 6.61 -11.91 7.84
C LEU A 27 5.83 -13.22 7.69
N ASN A 28 5.29 -13.50 6.49
CA ASN A 28 4.47 -14.68 6.22
C ASN A 28 5.05 -16.02 6.74
N PRO A 29 6.36 -16.32 6.63
CA PRO A 29 6.91 -17.57 7.13
C PRO A 29 6.99 -17.67 8.66
N PHE A 30 6.81 -16.56 9.39
CA PHE A 30 7.14 -16.48 10.81
C PHE A 30 5.94 -16.14 11.70
N MET A 31 4.85 -15.65 11.12
CA MET A 31 3.66 -15.26 11.89
C MET A 31 2.40 -15.26 11.01
N ASP A 32 1.24 -15.22 11.65
CA ASP A 32 -0.03 -15.09 10.96
C ASP A 32 -0.19 -13.65 10.43
N VAL A 33 -0.12 -13.47 9.12
CA VAL A 33 -0.35 -12.19 8.45
C VAL A 33 -1.74 -12.20 7.84
N THR A 34 -2.60 -11.31 8.30
CA THR A 34 -3.95 -11.14 7.76
C THR A 34 -4.01 -9.84 6.98
N LEU A 35 -4.35 -9.92 5.70
CA LEU A 35 -4.46 -8.78 4.80
C LEU A 35 -5.91 -8.34 4.68
N ILE A 36 -6.15 -7.03 4.84
CA ILE A 36 -7.46 -6.41 4.71
C ILE A 36 -7.33 -5.30 3.68
N GLY A 37 -8.18 -5.31 2.66
CA GLY A 37 -8.17 -4.28 1.64
C GLY A 37 -8.25 -4.82 0.23
N GLU A 38 -7.31 -4.42 -0.62
CA GLU A 38 -7.28 -4.75 -2.04
C GLU A 38 -6.00 -5.54 -2.39
N LEU A 39 -6.04 -6.15 -3.59
CA LEU A 39 -4.88 -6.81 -4.20
C LEU A 39 -3.71 -5.81 -4.34
N THR A 40 -2.52 -6.22 -3.92
CA THR A 40 -1.31 -5.38 -4.03
C THR A 40 -0.69 -5.44 -5.43
N GLU A 41 0.27 -4.57 -5.71
CA GLU A 41 0.90 -4.39 -7.04
C GLU A 41 1.66 -5.62 -7.54
N GLY A 42 2.36 -6.35 -6.67
CA GLY A 42 3.21 -7.47 -7.07
C GLY A 42 4.63 -7.09 -7.49
N LYS A 43 5.14 -5.95 -7.02
CA LYS A 43 6.50 -5.49 -7.33
C LYS A 43 7.55 -6.18 -6.47
N ASN A 44 7.99 -7.34 -6.90
CA ASN A 44 8.97 -8.20 -6.23
C ASN A 44 10.43 -7.96 -6.65
N VAL A 45 10.70 -6.83 -7.33
CA VAL A 45 12.02 -6.49 -7.87
C VAL A 45 12.57 -5.23 -7.26
N GLY A 46 13.89 -5.15 -7.15
CA GLY A 46 14.61 -3.97 -6.73
C GLY A 46 15.52 -3.43 -7.83
N MET A 47 15.84 -2.16 -7.71
CA MET A 47 16.64 -1.41 -8.66
C MET A 47 17.78 -0.70 -7.93
N GLU A 48 18.92 -0.61 -8.60
CA GLU A 48 20.08 0.15 -8.12
C GLU A 48 20.35 1.32 -9.04
N MET A 49 20.57 2.47 -8.45
CA MET A 49 20.92 3.67 -9.21
C MET A 49 22.30 3.51 -9.87
N GLN A 50 22.34 3.70 -11.17
CA GLN A 50 23.56 3.76 -11.94
C GLN A 50 23.71 5.18 -12.53
N LYS A 51 24.86 5.80 -12.30
CA LYS A 51 25.19 7.12 -12.82
C LYS A 51 26.29 7.01 -13.84
N ASN A 52 26.11 7.67 -14.99
CA ASN A 52 27.17 7.83 -15.97
C ASN A 52 27.68 9.27 -15.96
N ASP A 53 28.86 9.47 -15.37
CA ASP A 53 29.45 10.81 -15.19
C ASP A 53 29.81 11.49 -16.51
N LYS A 54 30.00 10.73 -17.60
CA LYS A 54 30.35 11.29 -18.92
C LYS A 54 29.15 11.93 -19.62
N TYR A 55 27.92 11.42 -19.38
CA TYR A 55 26.72 11.84 -20.10
C TYR A 55 25.63 12.40 -19.20
N GLU A 56 25.91 12.55 -17.88
CA GLU A 56 24.97 13.03 -16.86
C GLU A 56 23.66 12.23 -16.79
N TRP A 57 23.70 10.95 -17.23
CA TRP A 57 22.54 10.07 -17.21
C TRP A 57 22.46 9.32 -15.88
N ILE A 58 21.26 9.21 -15.36
CA ILE A 58 20.94 8.34 -14.24
C ILE A 58 19.90 7.33 -14.73
N TYR A 59 20.15 6.05 -14.45
CA TYR A 59 19.23 4.97 -14.79
C TYR A 59 19.14 3.98 -13.63
N TRP A 60 18.01 3.26 -13.60
CA TRP A 60 17.66 2.37 -12.51
C TRP A 60 17.40 0.97 -13.06
N PRO A 61 18.41 0.17 -13.38
CA PRO A 61 18.21 -1.17 -13.84
C PRO A 61 17.64 -2.03 -12.72
N ILE A 62 16.78 -2.98 -13.08
CA ILE A 62 16.35 -4.03 -12.17
C ILE A 62 17.55 -4.95 -11.95
N THR A 63 18.03 -5.04 -10.72
CA THR A 63 19.26 -5.79 -10.38
C THR A 63 19.00 -6.94 -9.44
N LEU A 64 17.86 -6.95 -8.75
CA LEU A 64 17.55 -8.00 -7.78
C LEU A 64 16.06 -8.35 -7.80
N ARG A 65 15.80 -9.58 -7.38
CA ARG A 65 14.46 -10.09 -7.07
C ARG A 65 14.40 -10.42 -5.59
N VAL A 66 13.28 -10.08 -4.97
CA VAL A 66 13.06 -10.31 -3.54
C VAL A 66 12.20 -11.56 -3.35
N THR A 67 12.67 -12.47 -2.50
CA THR A 67 11.92 -13.63 -2.01
C THR A 67 11.97 -13.65 -0.48
N ASN A 68 11.13 -14.45 0.15
CA ASN A 68 11.16 -14.67 1.59
C ASN A 68 12.06 -15.87 1.99
N ALA A 69 12.05 -16.23 3.26
CA ALA A 69 12.87 -17.33 3.81
C ALA A 69 12.55 -18.72 3.23
N VAL A 70 11.38 -18.88 2.59
CA VAL A 70 10.95 -20.13 1.94
C VAL A 70 10.89 -20.01 0.41
N ASN A 71 11.47 -18.93 -0.14
CA ASN A 71 11.54 -18.62 -1.56
C ASN A 71 10.17 -18.36 -2.24
N ASP A 72 9.18 -17.93 -1.51
CA ASP A 72 7.92 -17.54 -2.11
C ASP A 72 8.07 -16.28 -2.97
N ASP A 73 7.36 -16.30 -4.09
CA ASP A 73 7.23 -15.19 -5.04
C ASP A 73 5.87 -14.50 -4.86
N TYR A 74 5.86 -13.19 -5.10
CA TYR A 74 4.65 -12.36 -5.05
C TYR A 74 4.48 -11.44 -6.26
N SER A 75 4.98 -11.87 -7.42
CA SER A 75 4.86 -11.10 -8.67
C SER A 75 3.42 -10.86 -9.14
N ALA A 76 2.46 -11.62 -8.62
CA ALA A 76 1.04 -11.43 -8.85
C ALA A 76 0.34 -10.52 -7.81
N GLY A 77 1.11 -9.97 -6.86
CA GLY A 77 0.59 -9.28 -5.69
C GLY A 77 0.08 -10.22 -4.61
N PHE A 78 -0.27 -9.65 -3.47
CA PHE A 78 -0.93 -10.37 -2.39
C PHE A 78 -2.43 -10.14 -2.46
N LYS A 79 -3.18 -11.23 -2.61
CA LYS A 79 -4.62 -11.18 -2.50
C LYS A 79 -4.99 -10.99 -1.02
N PRO A 80 -5.86 -10.02 -0.66
CA PRO A 80 -6.29 -9.86 0.72
C PRO A 80 -7.13 -11.05 1.19
N ASP A 81 -7.02 -11.38 2.48
CA ASP A 81 -7.88 -12.35 3.15
C ASP A 81 -9.29 -11.81 3.29
N ILE A 82 -9.40 -10.50 3.43
CA ILE A 82 -10.67 -9.78 3.54
C ILE A 82 -10.65 -8.64 2.53
N GLU A 83 -11.43 -8.80 1.47
CA GLU A 83 -11.62 -7.76 0.47
C GLU A 83 -12.42 -6.59 1.09
N TRP A 84 -11.80 -5.42 1.18
CA TRP A 84 -12.36 -4.24 1.80
C TRP A 84 -11.83 -2.98 1.12
N ASN A 85 -12.73 -2.22 0.51
CA ASN A 85 -12.35 -1.02 -0.22
C ASN A 85 -13.04 0.20 0.39
N GLU A 86 -12.26 1.16 0.88
CA GLU A 86 -12.77 2.38 1.51
C GLU A 86 -13.50 3.31 0.53
N TYR A 87 -13.24 3.19 -0.75
CA TYR A 87 -13.88 3.97 -1.81
C TYR A 87 -15.13 3.29 -2.38
N ASP A 88 -15.43 2.07 -1.97
CA ASP A 88 -16.64 1.36 -2.36
C ASP A 88 -17.83 1.84 -1.51
N LEU A 89 -18.70 2.63 -2.11
CA LEU A 89 -19.87 3.21 -1.44
C LEU A 89 -20.87 2.15 -0.94
N THR A 90 -20.79 0.92 -1.42
CA THR A 90 -21.61 -0.19 -0.91
C THR A 90 -21.12 -0.70 0.43
N GLN A 91 -19.81 -0.59 0.67
CA GLN A 91 -19.16 -1.00 1.91
C GLN A 91 -18.98 0.19 2.87
N ASN A 92 -18.63 1.36 2.33
CA ASN A 92 -18.48 2.61 3.07
C ASN A 92 -19.56 3.63 2.66
N PRO A 93 -20.77 3.54 3.19
CA PRO A 93 -21.88 4.39 2.76
C PRO A 93 -21.71 5.87 3.14
N THR A 94 -20.77 6.18 4.01
CA THR A 94 -20.53 7.57 4.45
C THR A 94 -19.56 8.32 3.55
N ASP A 95 -18.76 7.60 2.73
CA ASP A 95 -17.71 8.17 1.89
C ASP A 95 -16.78 9.15 2.67
N ALA A 96 -16.67 8.93 3.97
CA ALA A 96 -15.94 9.81 4.88
C ALA A 96 -14.54 9.25 5.12
N LEU A 97 -13.54 10.01 4.67
CA LEU A 97 -12.16 9.76 5.06
C LEU A 97 -11.90 10.40 6.42
N LEU A 98 -11.70 9.59 7.43
CA LEU A 98 -11.29 10.03 8.76
C LEU A 98 -9.76 10.16 8.84
N PRO A 99 -9.24 10.91 9.81
CA PRO A 99 -7.80 11.03 10.02
C PRO A 99 -7.15 9.65 10.24
N LEU A 100 -5.92 9.50 9.72
CA LEU A 100 -5.13 8.28 9.94
C LEU A 100 -4.94 8.00 11.43
N GLY A 101 -5.25 6.78 11.85
CA GLY A 101 -5.17 6.36 13.23
C GLY A 101 -6.45 6.58 14.05
N ASP A 102 -7.48 7.17 13.47
CA ASP A 102 -8.79 7.24 14.09
C ASP A 102 -9.39 5.82 14.16
N PRO A 103 -9.75 5.31 15.35
CA PRO A 103 -10.29 3.95 15.49
C PRO A 103 -11.63 3.74 14.78
N ASP A 104 -12.30 4.79 14.39
CA ASP A 104 -13.55 4.77 13.61
C ASP A 104 -13.29 4.97 12.10
N GLU A 105 -12.00 5.12 11.67
CA GLU A 105 -11.61 5.10 10.28
C GLU A 105 -11.98 3.74 9.66
N PHE A 106 -12.45 3.76 8.42
CA PHE A 106 -13.15 2.61 7.82
C PHE A 106 -12.30 1.34 7.72
N MET A 107 -11.05 1.44 7.29
CA MET A 107 -10.14 0.31 7.18
C MET A 107 -9.62 -0.14 8.55
N LEU A 108 -9.20 0.81 9.38
CA LEU A 108 -8.70 0.56 10.72
C LEU A 108 -9.82 0.02 11.63
N GLY A 109 -11.02 0.58 11.56
CA GLY A 109 -12.19 0.11 12.29
C GLY A 109 -12.53 -1.34 11.97
N LYS A 110 -12.39 -1.76 10.70
CA LYS A 110 -12.54 -3.16 10.29
C LYS A 110 -11.50 -4.06 10.96
N ALA A 111 -10.22 -3.65 10.93
CA ALA A 111 -9.15 -4.39 11.59
C ALA A 111 -9.38 -4.52 13.11
N ILE A 112 -9.75 -3.43 13.77
CA ILE A 112 -10.06 -3.42 15.21
C ILE A 112 -11.23 -4.36 15.53
N SER A 113 -12.27 -4.37 14.71
CA SER A 113 -13.41 -5.28 14.88
C SER A 113 -13.00 -6.76 14.81
N LEU A 114 -12.09 -7.10 13.91
CA LEU A 114 -11.56 -8.46 13.79
C LEU A 114 -10.67 -8.85 14.98
N ILE A 115 -9.87 -7.90 15.48
CA ILE A 115 -8.98 -8.13 16.62
C ILE A 115 -9.78 -8.32 17.91
N THR A 116 -10.80 -7.50 18.11
CA THR A 116 -11.56 -7.46 19.37
C THR A 116 -12.78 -8.36 19.39
N GLY A 117 -13.25 -8.82 18.22
CA GLY A 117 -14.51 -9.53 18.07
C GLY A 117 -15.75 -8.64 18.25
N ILE A 118 -15.54 -7.34 18.47
CA ILE A 118 -16.62 -6.36 18.67
C ILE A 118 -16.98 -5.78 17.31
N ASN A 119 -18.17 -6.10 16.82
CA ASN A 119 -18.66 -5.49 15.58
C ASN A 119 -18.96 -4.01 15.86
N ARG A 120 -18.01 -3.15 15.52
CA ARG A 120 -18.22 -1.70 15.52
C ARG A 120 -19.03 -1.38 14.27
N SER A 121 -20.35 -1.35 14.41
CA SER A 121 -21.19 -0.73 13.40
C SER A 121 -20.64 0.67 13.19
N ALA A 122 -20.36 1.04 11.93
CA ALA A 122 -20.04 2.42 11.61
C ALA A 122 -21.04 3.32 12.34
N ARG A 123 -20.58 4.08 13.32
CA ARG A 123 -21.43 4.99 14.06
C ARG A 123 -22.06 5.87 13.01
N SER A 124 -23.38 5.88 12.97
CA SER A 124 -24.15 6.80 12.15
C SER A 124 -23.60 8.21 12.36
N MET A 125 -22.76 8.67 11.44
CA MET A 125 -22.14 9.99 11.50
C MET A 125 -23.16 11.04 11.07
N ASN A 126 -24.23 11.19 11.86
CA ASN A 126 -25.20 12.24 11.68
C ASN A 126 -24.70 13.64 12.11
N THR A 127 -23.38 13.83 12.28
CA THR A 127 -22.91 15.07 12.92
C THR A 127 -21.78 15.82 12.20
N LEU A 128 -21.38 15.45 10.99
CA LEU A 128 -20.44 16.27 10.25
C LEU A 128 -21.00 16.65 8.88
N SER A 129 -21.70 17.77 8.87
CA SER A 129 -22.16 18.49 7.67
C SER A 129 -21.01 19.26 6.98
N GLN A 130 -19.87 18.62 6.78
CA GLN A 130 -18.83 19.13 5.89
C GLN A 130 -18.91 18.37 4.59
N PRO A 131 -18.98 19.04 3.44
CA PRO A 131 -18.91 18.36 2.16
C PRO A 131 -17.54 17.69 2.06
N ILE A 132 -17.54 16.36 1.99
CA ILE A 132 -16.33 15.58 1.80
C ILE A 132 -15.91 15.83 0.35
N MET A 133 -14.75 16.44 0.18
CA MET A 133 -14.16 16.58 -1.14
C MET A 133 -13.73 15.19 -1.59
N ARG A 134 -14.42 14.61 -2.57
CA ARG A 134 -13.88 13.52 -3.37
C ARG A 134 -12.63 14.05 -4.05
N GLY A 135 -11.47 13.65 -3.55
CA GLY A 135 -10.24 13.86 -4.27
C GLY A 135 -10.24 12.93 -5.49
N GLU A 136 -10.45 13.45 -6.69
CA GLU A 136 -9.96 12.75 -7.86
C GLU A 136 -8.45 12.60 -7.67
N SER A 137 -7.94 11.38 -7.89
CA SER A 137 -6.50 11.15 -7.89
C SER A 137 -5.91 11.97 -9.05
N VAL A 138 -5.46 13.17 -8.75
CA VAL A 138 -4.83 14.07 -9.72
C VAL A 138 -3.47 13.53 -10.16
N TYR A 139 -2.91 12.58 -9.41
CA TYR A 139 -1.61 12.00 -9.67
C TYR A 139 -1.45 10.64 -8.97
N GLN A 140 -1.37 9.60 -9.77
CA GLN A 140 -0.88 8.30 -9.29
C GLN A 140 0.58 8.16 -9.74
N SER A 141 1.49 7.94 -8.81
CA SER A 141 2.90 7.68 -9.13
C SER A 141 3.08 6.47 -10.04
N THR A 142 2.11 5.56 -10.06
CA THR A 142 2.03 4.40 -10.94
C THR A 142 1.79 4.79 -12.41
N GLU A 143 1.12 5.90 -12.70
CA GLU A 143 0.95 6.36 -14.10
C GLU A 143 2.27 6.76 -14.75
N ARG A 144 3.28 7.16 -13.98
CA ARG A 144 4.65 7.35 -14.50
C ARG A 144 5.30 6.05 -14.98
N HIS A 145 4.90 4.91 -14.47
CA HIS A 145 5.47 3.62 -14.86
C HIS A 145 4.90 3.09 -16.18
N ALA A 146 3.72 3.53 -16.58
CA ALA A 146 3.11 3.14 -17.86
C ALA A 146 3.85 3.73 -19.08
N THR A 147 4.69 4.74 -18.89
CA THR A 147 5.46 5.39 -19.97
C THR A 147 6.93 4.98 -20.03
N GLY A 148 7.27 3.78 -19.52
CA GLY A 148 8.56 3.15 -19.75
C GLY A 148 9.76 3.91 -19.19
N GLY A 149 10.14 3.56 -17.97
CA GLY A 149 11.42 3.94 -17.39
C GLY A 149 11.48 5.37 -16.87
N MET A 150 11.91 5.51 -15.62
CA MET A 150 12.12 6.81 -15.01
C MET A 150 13.34 7.47 -15.62
N LEU A 151 13.16 8.21 -16.72
CA LEU A 151 14.19 9.04 -17.31
C LEU A 151 14.13 10.42 -16.63
N MET A 152 14.95 10.62 -15.60
CA MET A 152 15.16 11.96 -15.06
C MET A 152 16.21 12.66 -15.95
N VAL A 153 15.77 13.60 -16.76
CA VAL A 153 16.67 14.52 -17.46
C VAL A 153 16.98 15.64 -16.49
N PRO A 154 18.24 15.88 -16.13
CA PRO A 154 18.61 17.06 -15.34
C PRO A 154 18.19 18.31 -16.12
N GLU A 155 17.54 19.26 -15.45
CA GLU A 155 17.31 20.58 -16.04
C GLU A 155 18.66 21.18 -16.41
N GLY A 156 18.84 21.50 -17.69
CA GLY A 156 20.07 22.12 -18.19
C GLY A 156 20.30 23.42 -17.45
N LYS A 157 21.50 23.60 -16.91
CA LYS A 157 22.00 24.92 -16.56
C LYS A 157 22.23 25.65 -17.87
N ASP A 158 21.32 26.56 -18.20
CA ASP A 158 21.58 27.54 -19.24
C ASP A 158 22.85 28.32 -18.85
N ASN A 159 23.89 28.23 -19.67
CA ASN A 159 25.03 29.10 -19.66
C ASN A 159 24.74 30.38 -20.44
#